data_d7d3f3ca74618c9fd90d61e820327b94
#
_entry.id   d7d3f3ca74618c9fd90d61e820327b94
#
_cell.length_a   1.000
_cell.length_b   1.000
_cell.length_c   1.000
_cell.angle_alpha   90.00
_cell.angle_beta   90.00
_cell.angle_gamma   90.00
#
_symmetry.space_group_name_H-M   'P 1'
#
loop_
_entity.id
_entity.type
_entity.pdbx_description
1 polymer ?
#
loop_
_entity_poly.entity_id
_entity_poly.type
_entity_poly.pdbx_seq_one_letter_code
_entity_poly.pdbx_strand_id
1 'polypeptide(L)'
;MVGARLLVHNPVAEDGESPVVDCDRRSHRAWSNDEVLAGVLCRGAADRTCSLTCETLLRKPLVLGGVLVALVIFSPNILWLARHDFVSYHFLQHIHARDVAEGRADGYWTLQLLLDANPFAIPLCLVGLVAFFRENRYRTLAWMYVVPVLVFWVNKGRFYYVAEAYPMMIAMGAVVAEGWLGTRAAWLRRTLESVYFFGLFAAGALVAAILVPIAASGPLRDFAFKNNGDLREEIGWDDLVRTVAMVRNSLPAEQQSSYGILVGNYGEAGAIENLGAAYHLKPPISLTNSFYLRTYPPVPPSTLIVVGWSREEADHAFAGCRIAGHVGNALGVKNEESEYHPDVFVCGAPREGWPVFWKNNQRFG
;
A
#
# COMPACT_ATOMS: atom_id res chain seq x y z
N MET A 1 -21.59 39.47 26.64
CA MET A 1 -21.62 39.10 28.05
C MET A 1 -20.40 38.25 28.35
N VAL A 2 -19.56 38.83 29.14
CA VAL A 2 -18.65 38.31 30.15
C VAL A 2 -17.61 37.30 29.71
N GLY A 3 -16.39 37.85 29.58
CA GLY A 3 -15.16 37.08 29.58
C GLY A 3 -14.76 36.61 30.96
N ALA A 4 -14.09 35.48 31.02
CA ALA A 4 -13.33 35.05 32.18
C ALA A 4 -11.87 34.86 31.80
N ARG A 5 -11.01 35.81 32.15
CA ARG A 5 -9.56 35.66 32.20
C ARG A 5 -9.20 34.91 33.50
N LEU A 6 -8.62 33.74 33.35
CA LEU A 6 -7.93 33.07 34.45
C LEU A 6 -6.48 33.58 34.49
N LEU A 7 -6.20 34.42 35.49
CA LEU A 7 -4.87 34.79 35.95
C LEU A 7 -4.35 33.65 36.83
N VAL A 8 -3.37 32.89 36.37
CA VAL A 8 -2.57 32.01 37.25
C VAL A 8 -1.37 32.81 37.75
N HIS A 9 -1.37 33.05 39.01
CA HIS A 9 -0.26 33.66 39.76
C HIS A 9 0.87 32.64 39.89
N ASN A 10 2.08 33.05 39.52
CA ASN A 10 3.29 32.25 39.70
C ASN A 10 4.11 32.88 40.84
N PRO A 11 4.43 32.14 41.90
CA PRO A 11 5.33 32.67 42.92
C PRO A 11 6.79 32.51 42.49
N VAL A 12 7.53 33.57 42.65
CA VAL A 12 8.97 33.70 42.52
C VAL A 12 9.66 32.73 43.49
N ALA A 13 10.57 31.90 42.98
CA ALA A 13 11.62 31.27 43.79
C ALA A 13 12.95 31.53 43.11
N GLU A 14 13.83 32.09 43.89
CA GLU A 14 15.19 32.49 43.58
C GLU A 14 16.12 31.28 43.43
N ASP A 15 17.16 31.52 42.62
CA ASP A 15 18.46 30.86 42.63
C ASP A 15 18.58 29.36 42.20
N GLY A 16 19.10 29.19 41.01
CA GLY A 16 19.58 27.93 40.49
C GLY A 16 19.86 27.97 38.98
N GLU A 17 20.94 28.64 38.58
CA GLU A 17 21.38 28.65 37.19
C GLU A 17 21.63 27.23 36.66
N SER A 18 20.76 26.77 35.82
CA SER A 18 20.96 25.56 35.05
C SER A 18 21.67 25.91 33.72
N PRO A 19 22.78 25.25 33.35
CA PRO A 19 23.56 25.58 32.16
C PRO A 19 22.89 25.25 30.82
N VAL A 20 21.59 24.93 30.82
CA VAL A 20 20.83 24.54 29.62
C VAL A 20 20.16 25.73 28.90
N VAL A 21 20.06 26.89 29.56
CA VAL A 21 19.26 28.03 29.04
C VAL A 21 20.11 29.02 28.19
N ASP A 22 21.42 28.93 28.21
CA ASP A 22 22.29 29.92 27.54
C ASP A 22 22.64 29.57 26.06
N CYS A 23 22.28 28.38 25.60
CA CYS A 23 22.49 28.02 24.19
C CYS A 23 21.40 28.59 23.23
N ASP A 24 20.21 28.94 23.77
CA ASP A 24 19.07 29.32 22.93
C ASP A 24 18.97 30.83 22.64
N ARG A 25 19.64 31.66 23.45
CA ARG A 25 19.61 33.12 23.27
C ARG A 25 20.64 33.70 22.33
N ARG A 26 21.67 32.93 21.94
CA ARG A 26 22.68 33.40 20.96
C ARG A 26 22.35 33.07 19.52
N SER A 27 21.40 32.21 19.28
CA SER A 27 21.01 31.80 17.90
C SER A 27 20.05 32.78 17.22
N HIS A 28 19.42 33.72 17.95
CA HIS A 28 18.44 34.64 17.35
C HIS A 28 19.00 36.00 16.88
N ARG A 29 20.33 36.25 16.99
CA ARG A 29 20.91 37.55 16.60
C ARG A 29 21.93 37.52 15.48
N ALA A 30 22.18 36.42 14.84
CA ALA A 30 23.19 36.31 13.77
C ALA A 30 22.63 35.73 12.47
N TRP A 31 21.63 36.39 11.91
CA TRP A 31 21.19 36.14 10.54
C TRP A 31 21.40 37.42 9.73
N SER A 32 22.66 37.77 9.44
CA SER A 32 23.00 38.72 8.43
C SER A 32 23.41 38.01 7.13
N ASN A 33 23.08 38.61 6.02
CA ASN A 33 22.87 38.08 4.69
C ASN A 33 24.00 37.31 3.98
N ASP A 34 25.19 37.15 4.57
CA ASP A 34 26.32 36.47 3.92
C ASP A 34 26.70 35.11 4.52
N GLU A 35 26.09 34.69 5.61
CA GLU A 35 26.51 33.49 6.33
C GLU A 35 25.63 32.24 6.07
N VAL A 36 24.51 32.35 5.33
CA VAL A 36 23.59 31.23 5.16
C VAL A 36 24.20 30.10 4.34
N LEU A 37 24.97 30.43 3.31
CA LEU A 37 25.64 29.43 2.49
C LEU A 37 26.94 28.93 3.16
N ALA A 38 27.68 29.83 3.82
CA ALA A 38 28.86 29.46 4.59
C ALA A 38 28.52 28.75 5.91
N GLY A 39 27.43 29.15 6.59
CA GLY A 39 26.94 28.50 7.81
C GLY A 39 26.45 27.09 7.58
N VAL A 40 25.85 26.79 6.42
CA VAL A 40 25.46 25.43 6.02
C VAL A 40 26.70 24.58 5.65
N LEU A 41 27.76 25.19 5.17
CA LEU A 41 28.99 24.50 4.79
C LEU A 41 30.01 24.33 5.93
N CYS A 42 30.04 25.24 6.91
CA CYS A 42 31.08 25.25 7.97
C CYS A 42 30.69 24.64 9.32
N ARG A 43 29.43 24.35 9.61
CA ARG A 43 29.02 23.71 10.90
C ARG A 43 29.30 22.21 10.99
N GLY A 44 29.83 21.58 9.97
CA GLY A 44 30.24 20.17 9.99
C GLY A 44 31.48 19.82 10.84
N ALA A 45 32.16 20.81 11.41
CA ALA A 45 33.46 20.58 12.08
C ALA A 45 33.48 20.82 13.61
N ALA A 46 32.46 21.42 14.21
CA ALA A 46 32.55 21.87 15.62
C ALA A 46 31.72 21.08 16.64
N ASP A 47 30.86 20.13 16.26
CA ASP A 47 30.04 19.38 17.22
C ASP A 47 30.45 17.89 17.34
N ARG A 48 31.68 17.68 17.84
CA ARG A 48 32.17 16.31 18.19
C ARG A 48 31.60 15.76 19.52
N THR A 49 30.68 16.44 20.16
CA THR A 49 30.20 16.04 21.49
C THR A 49 28.82 15.39 21.54
N CYS A 50 28.12 15.21 20.42
CA CYS A 50 26.81 14.52 20.42
C CYS A 50 26.73 13.33 19.44
N SER A 51 27.84 12.64 19.20
CA SER A 51 27.78 11.33 18.53
C SER A 51 27.44 10.26 19.56
N LEU A 52 26.17 10.18 19.94
CA LEU A 52 25.62 8.93 20.45
C LEU A 52 25.74 7.93 19.31
N THR A 53 26.79 7.11 19.36
CA THR A 53 26.90 5.98 18.45
C THR A 53 25.64 5.14 18.58
N CYS A 54 25.15 4.58 17.46
CA CYS A 54 23.96 3.73 17.44
C CYS A 54 24.04 2.62 18.51
N GLU A 55 25.23 2.20 18.86
CA GLU A 55 25.56 1.22 19.89
C GLU A 55 25.16 1.66 21.31
N THR A 56 25.35 2.94 21.66
CA THR A 56 24.92 3.46 22.98
C THR A 56 23.43 3.69 23.08
N LEU A 57 22.76 3.98 21.95
CA LEU A 57 21.30 4.08 21.91
C LEU A 57 20.64 2.71 22.08
N LEU A 58 21.13 1.67 21.43
CA LEU A 58 20.61 0.30 21.52
C LEU A 58 20.77 -0.29 22.94
N ARG A 59 21.74 0.18 23.73
CA ARG A 59 21.94 -0.26 25.12
C ARG A 59 21.09 0.48 26.15
N LYS A 60 20.32 1.52 25.76
CA LYS A 60 19.44 2.20 26.69
C LYS A 60 18.30 1.29 27.14
N PRO A 61 18.01 1.16 28.45
CA PRO A 61 16.96 0.27 28.94
C PRO A 61 15.58 0.59 28.40
N LEU A 62 15.29 1.86 28.08
CA LEU A 62 14.05 2.27 27.45
C LEU A 62 13.92 1.74 26.01
N VAL A 63 15.00 1.70 25.24
CA VAL A 63 14.99 1.14 23.87
C VAL A 63 14.80 -0.37 23.93
N LEU A 64 15.53 -1.05 24.81
CA LEU A 64 15.34 -2.49 25.02
C LEU A 64 13.94 -2.82 25.53
N GLY A 65 13.41 -2.01 26.44
CA GLY A 65 12.01 -2.13 26.87
C GLY A 65 11.02 -1.95 25.73
N GLY A 66 11.24 -0.95 24.87
CA GLY A 66 10.42 -0.74 23.67
C GLY A 66 10.47 -1.91 22.69
N VAL A 67 11.65 -2.46 22.44
CA VAL A 67 11.82 -3.66 21.60
C VAL A 67 11.11 -4.87 22.22
N LEU A 68 11.25 -5.06 23.53
CA LEU A 68 10.55 -6.16 24.23
C LEU A 68 9.04 -6.03 24.10
N VAL A 69 8.50 -4.83 24.34
CA VAL A 69 7.05 -4.56 24.16
C VAL A 69 6.62 -4.83 22.72
N ALA A 70 7.38 -4.38 21.73
CA ALA A 70 7.08 -4.64 20.33
C ALA A 70 7.08 -6.16 20.02
N LEU A 71 8.05 -6.92 20.53
CA LEU A 71 8.11 -8.36 20.37
C LEU A 71 6.95 -9.07 21.05
N VAL A 72 6.54 -8.62 22.23
CA VAL A 72 5.37 -9.17 22.93
C VAL A 72 4.08 -8.92 22.13
N ILE A 73 3.89 -7.68 21.62
CA ILE A 73 2.73 -7.35 20.79
C ILE A 73 2.72 -8.15 19.47
N PHE A 74 3.89 -8.38 18.87
CA PHE A 74 4.03 -9.08 17.60
C PHE A 74 4.05 -10.61 17.74
N SER A 75 4.29 -11.13 18.95
CA SER A 75 4.44 -12.58 19.21
C SER A 75 3.24 -13.43 18.74
N PRO A 76 1.95 -13.01 18.88
CA PRO A 76 0.84 -13.79 18.36
C PRO A 76 0.93 -14.01 16.83
N ASN A 77 1.38 -13.00 16.10
CA ASN A 77 1.57 -13.10 14.65
C ASN A 77 2.69 -14.09 14.31
N ILE A 78 3.84 -14.00 14.99
CA ILE A 78 4.98 -14.94 14.79
C ILE A 78 4.55 -16.38 15.08
N LEU A 79 3.84 -16.60 16.20
CA LEU A 79 3.35 -17.92 16.57
C LEU A 79 2.33 -18.46 15.56
N TRP A 80 1.46 -17.60 15.04
CA TRP A 80 0.52 -17.98 14.01
C TRP A 80 1.24 -18.36 12.71
N LEU A 81 2.19 -17.57 12.24
CA LEU A 81 3.00 -17.88 11.07
C LEU A 81 3.76 -19.20 11.21
N ALA A 82 4.38 -19.44 12.38
CA ALA A 82 5.09 -20.69 12.65
C ALA A 82 4.17 -21.93 12.63
N ARG A 83 2.89 -21.77 13.04
CA ARG A 83 1.89 -22.85 12.98
C ARG A 83 1.33 -23.08 11.57
N HIS A 84 1.53 -22.15 10.64
CA HIS A 84 1.04 -22.22 9.26
C HIS A 84 2.20 -22.22 8.25
N ASP A 85 3.32 -22.87 8.60
CA ASP A 85 4.50 -23.08 7.74
C ASP A 85 4.99 -21.78 7.08
N PHE A 86 4.92 -20.65 7.82
CA PHE A 86 5.31 -19.35 7.29
C PHE A 86 4.65 -19.02 5.93
N VAL A 87 3.36 -19.28 5.81
CA VAL A 87 2.57 -19.09 4.59
C VAL A 87 2.80 -17.72 3.93
N SER A 88 3.02 -16.66 4.71
CA SER A 88 3.33 -15.33 4.18
C SER A 88 4.66 -15.29 3.43
N TYR A 89 5.65 -16.10 3.82
CA TYR A 89 6.91 -16.20 3.10
C TYR A 89 6.72 -16.89 1.74
N HIS A 90 5.97 -17.97 1.69
CA HIS A 90 5.64 -18.66 0.41
C HIS A 90 4.84 -17.75 -0.51
N PHE A 91 3.89 -17.00 0.03
CA PHE A 91 3.17 -15.96 -0.71
C PHE A 91 4.13 -14.92 -1.31
N LEU A 92 5.04 -14.36 -0.51
CA LEU A 92 6.01 -13.35 -0.99
C LEU A 92 6.92 -13.92 -2.09
N GLN A 93 7.37 -15.17 -1.96
CA GLN A 93 8.17 -15.82 -2.99
C GLN A 93 7.40 -15.97 -4.30
N HIS A 94 6.12 -16.39 -4.23
CA HIS A 94 5.27 -16.55 -5.40
C HIS A 94 5.02 -15.22 -6.10
N ILE A 95 4.59 -14.19 -5.33
CA ILE A 95 4.34 -12.84 -5.86
C ILE A 95 5.61 -12.24 -6.48
N HIS A 96 6.77 -12.42 -5.83
CA HIS A 96 8.03 -11.95 -6.39
C HIS A 96 8.34 -12.62 -7.74
N ALA A 97 8.20 -13.95 -7.82
CA ALA A 97 8.44 -14.68 -9.06
C ALA A 97 7.49 -14.24 -10.18
N ARG A 98 6.21 -14.07 -9.86
CA ARG A 98 5.19 -13.55 -10.80
C ARG A 98 5.51 -12.14 -11.26
N ASP A 99 5.75 -11.21 -10.34
CA ASP A 99 5.99 -9.80 -10.65
C ASP A 99 7.27 -9.60 -11.49
N VAL A 100 8.28 -10.46 -11.30
CA VAL A 100 9.47 -10.49 -12.15
C VAL A 100 9.15 -11.04 -13.55
N ALA A 101 8.38 -12.12 -13.63
CA ALA A 101 8.00 -12.73 -14.91
C ALA A 101 7.11 -11.79 -15.76
N GLU A 102 6.24 -11.03 -15.12
CA GLU A 102 5.33 -10.07 -15.77
C GLU A 102 5.95 -8.69 -16.01
N GLY A 103 7.23 -8.47 -15.61
CA GLY A 103 7.91 -7.19 -15.76
C GLY A 103 7.37 -6.07 -14.85
N ARG A 104 6.59 -6.38 -13.82
CA ARG A 104 6.01 -5.39 -12.88
C ARG A 104 7.05 -4.67 -12.03
N ALA A 105 8.26 -5.21 -11.94
CA ALA A 105 9.39 -4.57 -11.26
C ALA A 105 10.18 -3.64 -12.19
N ASP A 106 9.88 -3.65 -13.48
CA ASP A 106 10.58 -2.81 -14.46
C ASP A 106 10.16 -1.34 -14.31
N GLY A 107 11.10 -0.45 -14.58
CA GLY A 107 10.83 0.98 -14.44
C GLY A 107 10.71 1.49 -13.00
N TYR A 108 11.17 0.75 -12.00
CA TYR A 108 11.11 1.08 -10.57
C TYR A 108 11.41 2.56 -10.28
N TRP A 109 12.55 3.08 -10.74
CA TRP A 109 12.93 4.48 -10.50
C TRP A 109 12.04 5.47 -11.23
N THR A 110 11.69 5.18 -12.48
CA THR A 110 10.84 6.08 -13.27
C THR A 110 9.46 6.21 -12.66
N LEU A 111 8.84 5.09 -12.29
CA LEU A 111 7.51 5.07 -11.69
C LEU A 111 7.50 5.71 -10.30
N GLN A 112 8.54 5.45 -9.50
CA GLN A 112 8.69 6.05 -8.18
C GLN A 112 8.80 7.58 -8.24
N LEU A 113 9.58 8.10 -9.20
CA LEU A 113 9.75 9.54 -9.37
C LEU A 113 8.52 10.22 -9.98
N LEU A 114 7.82 9.54 -10.90
CA LEU A 114 6.67 10.13 -11.60
C LEU A 114 5.37 10.01 -10.81
N LEU A 115 5.12 8.86 -10.19
CA LEU A 115 3.85 8.57 -9.54
C LEU A 115 3.90 8.81 -8.03
N ASP A 116 4.93 8.33 -7.33
CA ASP A 116 4.99 8.44 -5.87
C ASP A 116 5.48 9.82 -5.40
N ALA A 117 6.56 10.33 -6.01
CA ALA A 117 7.18 11.55 -5.53
C ALA A 117 6.53 12.83 -6.08
N ASN A 118 5.80 12.77 -7.18
CA ASN A 118 5.43 13.90 -8.01
C ASN A 118 6.70 14.62 -8.60
N PRO A 119 6.86 14.74 -9.92
CA PRO A 119 8.08 15.30 -10.53
C PRO A 119 8.50 16.66 -9.99
N PHE A 120 7.54 17.52 -9.67
CA PHE A 120 7.82 18.83 -9.09
C PHE A 120 8.22 18.77 -7.60
N ALA A 121 7.90 17.72 -6.88
CA ALA A 121 8.34 17.53 -5.50
C ALA A 121 9.76 16.94 -5.41
N ILE A 122 10.29 16.31 -6.47
CA ILE A 122 11.63 15.72 -6.48
C ILE A 122 12.73 16.67 -6.00
N PRO A 123 12.81 17.93 -6.45
CA PRO A 123 13.84 18.85 -5.96
C PRO A 123 13.79 19.04 -4.45
N LEU A 124 12.58 19.15 -3.86
CA LEU A 124 12.43 19.23 -2.40
C LEU A 124 12.83 17.93 -1.71
N CYS A 125 12.44 16.78 -2.27
CA CYS A 125 12.85 15.48 -1.73
C CYS A 125 14.36 15.33 -1.67
N LEU A 126 15.06 15.70 -2.73
CA LEU A 126 16.53 15.65 -2.79
C LEU A 126 17.18 16.62 -1.80
N VAL A 127 16.70 17.86 -1.73
CA VAL A 127 17.18 18.86 -0.77
C VAL A 127 16.92 18.39 0.65
N GLY A 128 15.73 17.84 0.93
CA GLY A 128 15.35 17.30 2.23
C GLY A 128 16.21 16.11 2.63
N LEU A 129 16.47 15.19 1.71
CA LEU A 129 17.34 14.04 1.95
C LEU A 129 18.77 14.46 2.28
N VAL A 130 19.32 15.41 1.52
CA VAL A 130 20.65 15.98 1.79
C VAL A 130 20.68 16.68 3.14
N ALA A 131 19.64 17.45 3.48
CA ALA A 131 19.52 18.11 4.77
C ALA A 131 19.46 17.11 5.93
N PHE A 132 18.70 16.01 5.81
CA PHE A 132 18.67 14.94 6.80
C PHE A 132 20.05 14.30 7.02
N PHE A 133 20.84 14.10 5.97
CA PHE A 133 22.19 13.56 6.13
C PHE A 133 23.15 14.56 6.79
N ARG A 134 22.97 15.86 6.55
CA ARG A 134 23.83 16.91 7.13
C ARG A 134 23.55 17.17 8.61
N GLU A 135 22.29 17.01 9.01
CA GLU A 135 21.87 17.22 10.39
C GLU A 135 21.97 15.91 11.19
N ASN A 136 22.91 15.81 12.11
CA ASN A 136 23.12 14.60 12.89
C ASN A 136 21.86 14.11 13.60
N ARG A 137 21.02 15.05 14.06
CA ARG A 137 19.73 14.77 14.73
C ARG A 137 18.76 14.00 13.85
N TYR A 138 18.78 14.26 12.54
CA TYR A 138 17.79 13.71 11.58
C TYR A 138 18.36 12.65 10.64
N ARG A 139 19.66 12.31 10.77
CA ARG A 139 20.32 11.34 9.89
C ARG A 139 19.63 9.97 9.86
N THR A 140 19.00 9.56 10.96
CA THR A 140 18.23 8.32 11.02
C THR A 140 17.06 8.34 10.03
N LEU A 141 16.39 9.49 9.84
CA LEU A 141 15.28 9.62 8.88
C LEU A 141 15.77 9.44 7.44
N ALA A 142 16.98 9.94 7.11
CA ALA A 142 17.58 9.67 5.81
C ALA A 142 17.76 8.17 5.55
N TRP A 143 18.28 7.43 6.54
CA TRP A 143 18.46 5.99 6.43
C TRP A 143 17.13 5.22 6.40
N MET A 144 16.10 5.70 7.08
CA MET A 144 14.74 5.15 7.02
C MET A 144 14.12 5.24 5.62
N TYR A 145 14.60 6.12 4.76
CA TYR A 145 14.24 6.16 3.35
C TYR A 145 15.21 5.32 2.49
N VAL A 146 16.50 5.58 2.59
CA VAL A 146 17.51 4.99 1.69
C VAL A 146 17.55 3.47 1.79
N VAL A 147 17.49 2.92 3.00
CA VAL A 147 17.58 1.47 3.19
C VAL A 147 16.38 0.74 2.57
N PRO A 148 15.10 1.09 2.85
CA PRO A 148 13.97 0.46 2.19
C PRO A 148 13.99 0.61 0.67
N VAL A 149 14.28 1.81 0.15
CA VAL A 149 14.37 2.04 -1.30
C VAL A 149 15.37 1.09 -1.95
N LEU A 150 16.58 0.95 -1.38
CA LEU A 150 17.60 0.05 -1.92
C LEU A 150 17.21 -1.42 -1.76
N VAL A 151 16.60 -1.80 -0.63
CA VAL A 151 16.12 -3.17 -0.41
C VAL A 151 15.05 -3.54 -1.44
N PHE A 152 14.04 -2.69 -1.65
CA PHE A 152 13.01 -2.97 -2.64
C PHE A 152 13.54 -2.95 -4.08
N TRP A 153 14.46 -2.03 -4.39
CA TRP A 153 15.09 -2.01 -5.72
C TRP A 153 15.88 -3.28 -6.02
N VAL A 154 16.77 -3.68 -5.11
CA VAL A 154 17.62 -4.88 -5.29
C VAL A 154 16.78 -6.15 -5.37
N ASN A 155 15.72 -6.25 -4.56
CA ASN A 155 14.81 -7.39 -4.56
C ASN A 155 13.69 -7.26 -5.59
N LYS A 156 13.79 -6.35 -6.56
CA LYS A 156 12.76 -6.16 -7.60
C LYS A 156 11.34 -6.01 -7.03
N GLY A 157 11.22 -5.30 -5.91
CA GLY A 157 9.94 -5.01 -5.28
C GLY A 157 9.20 -3.90 -6.03
N ARG A 158 7.93 -3.72 -5.71
CA ARG A 158 7.10 -2.68 -6.33
C ARG A 158 7.51 -1.30 -5.86
N PHE A 159 7.45 -0.32 -6.76
CA PHE A 159 7.93 1.05 -6.53
C PHE A 159 7.16 1.76 -5.40
N TYR A 160 5.87 1.56 -5.28
CA TYR A 160 5.00 2.29 -4.34
C TYR A 160 5.15 1.89 -2.86
N TYR A 161 5.88 0.82 -2.54
CA TYR A 161 6.07 0.39 -1.13
C TYR A 161 6.86 1.39 -0.27
N VAL A 162 7.56 2.33 -0.88
CA VAL A 162 8.32 3.38 -0.18
C VAL A 162 7.69 4.77 -0.29
N ALA A 163 6.52 4.88 -0.90
CA ALA A 163 5.80 6.15 -1.10
C ALA A 163 5.57 6.91 0.22
N GLU A 164 5.31 6.20 1.31
CA GLU A 164 5.06 6.77 2.64
C GLU A 164 6.23 7.60 3.21
N ALA A 165 7.44 7.43 2.69
CA ALA A 165 8.61 8.16 3.15
C ALA A 165 8.78 9.55 2.48
N TYR A 166 8.14 9.80 1.34
CA TYR A 166 8.28 11.09 0.64
C TYR A 166 7.80 12.32 1.41
N PRO A 167 6.67 12.30 2.15
CA PRO A 167 6.20 13.45 2.90
C PRO A 167 7.23 14.04 3.87
N MET A 168 8.02 13.19 4.55
CA MET A 168 9.04 13.68 5.48
C MET A 168 10.19 14.39 4.76
N MET A 169 10.58 13.92 3.58
CA MET A 169 11.64 14.56 2.77
C MET A 169 11.15 15.87 2.17
N ILE A 170 9.90 15.89 1.67
CA ILE A 170 9.27 17.11 1.15
C ILE A 170 9.20 18.17 2.25
N ALA A 171 8.79 17.80 3.46
CA ALA A 171 8.69 18.73 4.58
C ALA A 171 10.06 19.34 4.93
N MET A 172 11.11 18.51 5.04
CA MET A 172 12.46 19.01 5.32
C MET A 172 13.00 19.88 4.17
N GLY A 173 12.76 19.44 2.93
CA GLY A 173 13.12 20.21 1.75
C GLY A 173 12.41 21.56 1.67
N ALA A 174 11.14 21.63 2.05
CA ALA A 174 10.38 22.86 2.10
C ALA A 174 10.95 23.83 3.13
N VAL A 175 11.33 23.36 4.32
CA VAL A 175 12.00 24.22 5.35
C VAL A 175 13.28 24.83 4.80
N VAL A 176 14.12 24.04 4.12
CA VAL A 176 15.37 24.54 3.53
C VAL A 176 15.08 25.51 2.38
N ALA A 177 14.11 25.19 1.52
CA ALA A 177 13.72 26.04 0.39
C ALA A 177 13.12 27.37 0.86
N GLU A 178 12.28 27.37 1.90
CA GLU A 178 11.73 28.59 2.50
C GLU A 178 12.83 29.51 3.05
N GLY A 179 13.80 28.96 3.78
CA GLY A 179 14.95 29.71 4.26
C GLY A 179 15.75 30.35 3.12
N TRP A 180 15.98 29.62 2.02
CA TRP A 180 16.67 30.11 0.83
C TRP A 180 15.85 31.17 0.08
N LEU A 181 14.54 30.95 -0.12
CA LEU A 181 13.63 31.90 -0.76
C LEU A 181 13.48 33.20 0.02
N GLY A 182 13.53 33.12 1.34
CA GLY A 182 13.49 34.31 2.21
C GLY A 182 14.61 35.33 1.97
N THR A 183 15.74 34.88 1.42
CA THR A 183 16.88 35.75 1.05
C THR A 183 16.73 36.41 -0.34
N ARG A 184 15.69 36.07 -1.10
CA ARG A 184 15.50 36.54 -2.50
C ARG A 184 14.57 37.76 -2.56
N ALA A 185 14.67 38.50 -3.67
CA ALA A 185 13.72 39.59 -3.92
C ALA A 185 12.30 39.11 -3.95
N ALA A 186 11.37 39.88 -3.40
CA ALA A 186 9.98 39.45 -3.20
C ALA A 186 9.26 38.99 -4.48
N TRP A 187 9.57 39.66 -5.60
CA TRP A 187 9.01 39.28 -6.92
C TRP A 187 9.50 37.90 -7.35
N LEU A 188 10.80 37.62 -7.22
CA LEU A 188 11.41 36.35 -7.61
C LEU A 188 10.86 35.20 -6.72
N ARG A 189 10.77 35.43 -5.39
CA ARG A 189 10.19 34.49 -4.46
C ARG A 189 8.76 34.12 -4.86
N ARG A 190 7.89 35.13 -5.06
CA ARG A 190 6.50 34.89 -5.45
C ARG A 190 6.37 34.16 -6.78
N THR A 191 7.21 34.50 -7.76
CA THR A 191 7.20 33.80 -9.05
C THR A 191 7.59 32.33 -8.90
N LEU A 192 8.68 32.04 -8.18
CA LEU A 192 9.13 30.66 -7.96
C LEU A 192 8.10 29.85 -7.17
N GLU A 193 7.53 30.42 -6.12
CA GLU A 193 6.44 29.79 -5.35
C GLU A 193 5.23 29.49 -6.25
N SER A 194 4.79 30.48 -7.05
CA SER A 194 3.63 30.30 -7.93
C SER A 194 3.86 29.22 -8.99
N VAL A 195 5.00 29.23 -9.66
CA VAL A 195 5.37 28.23 -10.68
C VAL A 195 5.44 26.84 -10.04
N TYR A 196 6.05 26.76 -8.86
CA TYR A 196 6.21 25.51 -8.15
C TYR A 196 4.87 24.92 -7.73
N PHE A 197 3.99 25.71 -7.09
CA PHE A 197 2.65 25.24 -6.69
C PHE A 197 1.77 24.90 -7.89
N PHE A 198 1.85 25.68 -8.97
CA PHE A 198 1.15 25.36 -10.21
C PHE A 198 1.63 24.01 -10.79
N GLY A 199 2.94 23.78 -10.83
CA GLY A 199 3.52 22.52 -11.29
C GLY A 199 3.09 21.32 -10.42
N LEU A 200 3.16 21.47 -9.09
CA LEU A 200 2.69 20.45 -8.16
C LEU A 200 1.20 20.12 -8.38
N PHE A 201 0.38 21.16 -8.52
CA PHE A 201 -1.06 20.97 -8.74
C PHE A 201 -1.34 20.31 -10.09
N ALA A 202 -0.70 20.77 -11.17
CA ALA A 202 -0.90 20.21 -12.51
C ALA A 202 -0.46 18.73 -12.58
N ALA A 203 0.70 18.40 -12.04
CA ALA A 203 1.19 17.03 -11.99
C ALA A 203 0.31 16.16 -11.07
N GLY A 204 -0.09 16.67 -9.91
CA GLY A 204 -1.02 15.96 -9.01
C GLY A 204 -2.38 15.71 -9.65
N ALA A 205 -2.92 16.68 -10.37
CA ALA A 205 -4.18 16.51 -11.11
C ALA A 205 -4.07 15.46 -12.21
N LEU A 206 -2.94 15.41 -12.92
CA LEU A 206 -2.67 14.38 -13.93
C LEU A 206 -2.59 12.98 -13.28
N VAL A 207 -1.84 12.84 -12.20
CA VAL A 207 -1.72 11.57 -11.47
C VAL A 207 -3.09 11.15 -10.92
N ALA A 208 -3.86 12.08 -10.35
CA ALA A 208 -5.22 11.80 -9.89
C ALA A 208 -6.13 11.35 -11.03
N ALA A 209 -6.01 11.93 -12.23
CA ALA A 209 -6.79 11.52 -13.41
C ALA A 209 -6.44 10.10 -13.90
N ILE A 210 -5.26 9.59 -13.55
CA ILE A 210 -4.83 8.22 -13.89
C ILE A 210 -5.24 7.23 -12.78
N LEU A 211 -5.07 7.62 -11.52
CA LEU A 211 -5.19 6.68 -10.39
C LEU A 211 -6.59 6.64 -9.77
N VAL A 212 -7.41 7.68 -9.97
CA VAL A 212 -8.73 7.80 -9.33
C VAL A 212 -9.83 7.69 -10.39
N PRO A 213 -10.89 6.91 -10.16
CA PRO A 213 -12.02 6.80 -11.10
C PRO A 213 -12.91 8.06 -11.06
N ILE A 214 -12.39 9.19 -11.57
CA ILE A 214 -13.04 10.50 -11.52
C ILE A 214 -14.29 10.56 -12.41
N ALA A 215 -14.32 9.77 -13.49
CA ALA A 215 -15.40 9.79 -14.45
C ALA A 215 -15.99 8.39 -14.68
N ALA A 216 -17.31 8.27 -14.61
CA ALA A 216 -18.01 7.02 -14.88
C ALA A 216 -18.03 6.65 -16.38
N SER A 217 -17.86 7.63 -17.29
CA SER A 217 -17.88 7.43 -18.74
C SER A 217 -17.16 8.56 -19.47
N GLY A 218 -16.88 8.35 -20.77
CA GLY A 218 -16.32 9.35 -21.65
C GLY A 218 -14.79 9.42 -21.68
N PRO A 219 -14.20 10.42 -22.36
CA PRO A 219 -12.78 10.47 -22.69
C PRO A 219 -11.85 10.41 -21.47
N LEU A 220 -12.27 10.97 -20.33
CA LEU A 220 -11.47 10.97 -19.10
C LEU A 220 -11.39 9.56 -18.49
N ARG A 221 -12.50 8.80 -18.48
CA ARG A 221 -12.48 7.39 -18.08
C ARG A 221 -11.59 6.58 -19.01
N ASP A 222 -11.73 6.78 -20.33
CA ASP A 222 -10.97 6.00 -21.31
C ASP A 222 -9.46 6.29 -21.21
N PHE A 223 -9.10 7.55 -20.90
CA PHE A 223 -7.74 7.93 -20.57
C PHE A 223 -7.22 7.23 -19.30
N ALA A 224 -8.02 7.21 -18.23
CA ALA A 224 -7.67 6.53 -16.98
C ALA A 224 -7.47 5.03 -17.22
N PHE A 225 -8.41 4.35 -17.89
CA PHE A 225 -8.35 2.92 -18.19
C PHE A 225 -7.19 2.51 -19.11
N LYS A 226 -6.77 3.42 -20.00
CA LYS A 226 -5.60 3.20 -20.87
C LYS A 226 -4.29 3.23 -20.09
N ASN A 227 -4.21 4.09 -19.07
CA ASN A 227 -2.97 4.32 -18.31
C ASN A 227 -2.92 3.55 -16.97
N ASN A 228 -4.07 3.08 -16.48
CA ASN A 228 -4.19 2.28 -15.27
C ASN A 228 -5.23 1.18 -15.50
N GLY A 229 -4.74 -0.02 -15.79
CA GLY A 229 -5.58 -1.20 -16.00
C GLY A 229 -6.37 -1.61 -14.76
N ASP A 230 -5.81 -1.39 -13.57
CA ASP A 230 -6.42 -1.81 -12.29
C ASP A 230 -7.81 -1.18 -12.08
N LEU A 231 -8.06 0.02 -12.64
CA LEU A 231 -9.39 0.65 -12.59
C LEU A 231 -10.49 -0.14 -13.33
N ARG A 232 -10.12 -0.98 -14.28
CA ARG A 232 -11.07 -1.85 -14.95
C ARG A 232 -11.49 -3.03 -14.08
N GLU A 233 -10.56 -3.49 -13.25
CA GLU A 233 -10.77 -4.60 -12.31
C GLU A 233 -11.72 -4.23 -11.14
N GLU A 234 -11.98 -2.95 -10.92
CA GLU A 234 -12.96 -2.46 -9.96
C GLU A 234 -14.42 -2.64 -10.43
N ILE A 235 -14.62 -2.96 -11.72
CA ILE A 235 -15.96 -2.95 -12.34
C ILE A 235 -16.48 -4.37 -12.53
N GLY A 236 -17.77 -4.59 -12.19
CA GLY A 236 -18.48 -5.81 -12.51
C GLY A 236 -18.62 -6.80 -11.36
N TRP A 237 -18.15 -6.51 -10.19
CA TRP A 237 -18.26 -7.43 -9.04
C TRP A 237 -19.70 -7.80 -8.66
N ASP A 238 -20.64 -6.82 -8.69
CA ASP A 238 -22.06 -7.10 -8.47
C ASP A 238 -22.67 -7.92 -9.61
N ASP A 239 -22.26 -7.65 -10.86
CA ASP A 239 -22.71 -8.41 -12.03
C ASP A 239 -22.22 -9.87 -11.98
N LEU A 240 -20.98 -10.12 -11.54
CA LEU A 240 -20.46 -11.46 -11.29
C LEU A 240 -21.31 -12.19 -10.26
N VAL A 241 -21.53 -11.57 -9.09
CA VAL A 241 -22.30 -12.17 -8.02
C VAL A 241 -23.75 -12.46 -8.44
N ARG A 242 -24.34 -11.53 -9.21
CA ARG A 242 -25.69 -11.72 -9.81
C ARG A 242 -25.71 -12.89 -10.78
N THR A 243 -24.68 -13.05 -11.60
CA THR A 243 -24.54 -14.19 -12.52
C THR A 243 -24.45 -15.49 -11.78
N VAL A 244 -23.65 -15.57 -10.72
CA VAL A 244 -23.58 -16.75 -9.84
C VAL A 244 -24.95 -17.05 -9.21
N ALA A 245 -25.68 -16.04 -8.79
CA ALA A 245 -27.03 -16.18 -8.25
C ALA A 245 -28.03 -16.74 -9.27
N MET A 246 -27.96 -16.24 -10.53
CA MET A 246 -28.81 -16.77 -11.62
C MET A 246 -28.47 -18.24 -11.89
N VAL A 247 -27.20 -18.60 -11.94
CA VAL A 247 -26.77 -20.00 -12.10
C VAL A 247 -27.28 -20.86 -10.96
N ARG A 248 -27.15 -20.42 -9.69
CA ARG A 248 -27.69 -21.12 -8.54
C ARG A 248 -29.21 -21.34 -8.65
N ASN A 249 -29.95 -20.31 -9.07
CA ASN A 249 -31.40 -20.41 -9.23
C ASN A 249 -31.81 -21.36 -10.37
N SER A 250 -30.97 -21.58 -11.35
CA SER A 250 -31.21 -22.52 -12.45
C SER A 250 -30.93 -24.00 -12.08
N LEU A 251 -30.33 -24.25 -10.91
CA LEU A 251 -30.08 -25.62 -10.44
C LEU A 251 -31.39 -26.29 -10.07
N PRO A 252 -31.49 -27.65 -10.23
CA PRO A 252 -32.59 -28.44 -9.67
C PRO A 252 -32.73 -28.24 -8.15
N ALA A 253 -33.91 -28.26 -7.63
CA ALA A 253 -34.20 -28.00 -6.21
C ALA A 253 -33.34 -28.82 -5.25
N GLU A 254 -33.06 -30.08 -5.58
CA GLU A 254 -32.22 -30.98 -4.80
C GLU A 254 -30.77 -30.44 -4.71
N GLN A 255 -30.23 -29.91 -5.83
CA GLN A 255 -28.88 -29.38 -5.89
C GLN A 255 -28.78 -28.02 -5.21
N GLN A 256 -29.86 -27.22 -5.20
CA GLN A 256 -29.86 -25.90 -4.53
C GLN A 256 -29.64 -26.00 -3.01
N SER A 257 -29.98 -27.11 -2.38
CA SER A 257 -29.74 -27.31 -0.94
C SER A 257 -28.28 -27.64 -0.62
N SER A 258 -27.53 -28.28 -1.54
CA SER A 258 -26.22 -28.89 -1.31
C SER A 258 -25.10 -28.33 -2.21
N TYR A 259 -25.33 -27.24 -2.96
CA TYR A 259 -24.31 -26.67 -3.82
C TYR A 259 -23.19 -26.00 -3.02
N GLY A 260 -22.03 -25.88 -3.60
CA GLY A 260 -20.91 -25.02 -3.20
C GLY A 260 -20.56 -24.05 -4.30
N ILE A 261 -19.91 -22.93 -3.95
CA ILE A 261 -19.38 -21.97 -4.91
C ILE A 261 -17.85 -22.01 -4.79
N LEU A 262 -17.19 -22.51 -5.82
CA LEU A 262 -15.72 -22.55 -5.89
C LEU A 262 -15.24 -21.46 -6.83
N VAL A 263 -14.31 -20.64 -6.36
CA VAL A 263 -13.79 -19.50 -7.11
C VAL A 263 -12.28 -19.61 -7.32
N GLY A 264 -11.80 -19.05 -8.43
CA GLY A 264 -10.41 -19.12 -8.89
C GLY A 264 -9.47 -18.21 -8.17
N ASN A 265 -9.92 -16.99 -7.82
CA ASN A 265 -9.09 -15.97 -7.20
C ASN A 265 -9.70 -15.39 -5.92
N TYR A 266 -8.93 -14.56 -5.21
CA TYR A 266 -9.37 -13.94 -3.95
C TYR A 266 -10.34 -12.76 -4.16
N GLY A 267 -10.31 -12.10 -5.33
CA GLY A 267 -11.24 -11.03 -5.68
C GLY A 267 -12.66 -11.56 -5.83
N GLU A 268 -12.84 -12.64 -6.59
CA GLU A 268 -14.11 -13.36 -6.74
C GLU A 268 -14.62 -13.86 -5.39
N ALA A 269 -13.73 -14.43 -4.56
CA ALA A 269 -14.09 -14.85 -3.23
C ALA A 269 -14.59 -13.69 -2.37
N GLY A 270 -13.88 -12.56 -2.40
CA GLY A 270 -14.26 -11.34 -1.69
C GLY A 270 -15.59 -10.77 -2.19
N ALA A 271 -15.83 -10.76 -3.50
CA ALA A 271 -17.08 -10.31 -4.08
C ALA A 271 -18.27 -11.13 -3.59
N ILE A 272 -18.17 -12.47 -3.66
CA ILE A 272 -19.24 -13.37 -3.20
C ILE A 272 -19.43 -13.27 -1.68
N GLU A 273 -18.36 -13.17 -0.90
CA GLU A 273 -18.46 -13.04 0.56
C GLU A 273 -19.16 -11.73 0.98
N ASN A 274 -18.84 -10.62 0.33
CA ASN A 274 -19.38 -9.31 0.70
C ASN A 274 -20.76 -9.01 0.09
N LEU A 275 -20.98 -9.38 -1.17
CA LEU A 275 -22.19 -9.03 -1.92
C LEU A 275 -23.19 -10.19 -2.01
N GLY A 276 -22.72 -11.43 -1.84
CA GLY A 276 -23.54 -12.63 -2.03
C GLY A 276 -24.72 -12.77 -1.06
N ALA A 277 -24.64 -12.17 0.13
CA ALA A 277 -25.73 -12.20 1.12
C ALA A 277 -27.02 -11.58 0.57
N ALA A 278 -26.93 -10.51 -0.24
CA ALA A 278 -28.08 -9.89 -0.91
C ALA A 278 -28.80 -10.83 -1.89
N TYR A 279 -28.09 -11.82 -2.39
CA TYR A 279 -28.59 -12.84 -3.32
C TYR A 279 -28.81 -14.22 -2.66
N HIS A 280 -28.70 -14.31 -1.33
CA HIS A 280 -28.81 -15.54 -0.57
C HIS A 280 -27.83 -16.64 -1.03
N LEU A 281 -26.61 -16.24 -1.41
CA LEU A 281 -25.54 -17.18 -1.77
C LEU A 281 -24.85 -17.75 -0.53
N LYS A 282 -24.34 -18.98 -0.67
CA LYS A 282 -23.47 -19.57 0.32
C LYS A 282 -22.09 -18.92 0.29
N PRO A 283 -21.33 -18.95 1.41
CA PRO A 283 -19.95 -18.50 1.43
C PRO A 283 -19.12 -19.17 0.33
N PRO A 284 -18.14 -18.45 -0.27
CA PRO A 284 -17.28 -19.01 -1.31
C PRO A 284 -16.28 -20.00 -0.72
N ILE A 285 -15.93 -20.99 -1.53
CA ILE A 285 -14.80 -21.90 -1.32
C ILE A 285 -13.68 -21.38 -2.25
N SER A 286 -12.50 -21.10 -1.71
CA SER A 286 -11.36 -20.66 -2.52
C SER A 286 -10.06 -21.29 -2.03
N LEU A 287 -9.24 -21.68 -2.99
CA LEU A 287 -7.90 -22.24 -2.77
C LEU A 287 -6.83 -21.17 -2.61
N THR A 288 -7.22 -19.88 -2.68
CA THR A 288 -6.30 -18.77 -2.83
C THR A 288 -6.04 -18.07 -1.50
N ASN A 289 -4.77 -17.80 -1.19
CA ASN A 289 -4.32 -17.00 -0.05
C ASN A 289 -4.93 -17.47 1.28
N SER A 290 -5.43 -16.53 2.09
CA SER A 290 -6.05 -16.82 3.40
C SER A 290 -7.38 -17.60 3.32
N PHE A 291 -8.06 -17.60 2.17
CA PHE A 291 -9.25 -18.43 1.98
C PHE A 291 -8.92 -19.91 2.03
N TYR A 292 -7.76 -20.33 1.54
CA TYR A 292 -7.31 -21.72 1.63
C TYR A 292 -7.29 -22.23 3.08
N LEU A 293 -6.91 -21.39 4.04
CA LEU A 293 -6.85 -21.75 5.46
C LEU A 293 -8.22 -21.98 6.10
N ARG A 294 -9.30 -21.53 5.46
CA ARG A 294 -10.69 -21.77 5.93
C ARG A 294 -11.18 -23.17 5.60
N THR A 295 -10.48 -23.86 4.71
CA THR A 295 -10.83 -25.18 4.17
C THR A 295 -12.20 -25.23 3.49
N TYR A 296 -12.61 -26.38 3.03
CA TYR A 296 -13.93 -26.63 2.47
C TYR A 296 -14.93 -27.08 3.57
N PRO A 297 -16.27 -26.99 3.35
CA PRO A 297 -17.27 -27.36 4.36
C PRO A 297 -17.11 -28.80 4.86
N PRO A 298 -17.39 -29.06 6.14
CA PRO A 298 -17.31 -30.43 6.72
C PRO A 298 -18.15 -31.47 5.95
N VAL A 299 -19.29 -31.06 5.41
CA VAL A 299 -20.06 -31.83 4.43
C VAL A 299 -19.77 -31.24 3.05
N PRO A 300 -18.87 -31.87 2.30
CA PRO A 300 -18.41 -31.30 1.01
C PRO A 300 -19.56 -31.31 0.00
N PRO A 301 -19.69 -30.23 -0.80
CA PRO A 301 -20.74 -30.15 -1.81
C PRO A 301 -20.48 -31.16 -2.94
N SER A 302 -21.56 -31.78 -3.39
CA SER A 302 -21.57 -32.70 -4.55
C SER A 302 -21.75 -31.95 -5.89
N THR A 303 -22.31 -30.75 -5.84
CA THR A 303 -22.50 -29.85 -6.98
C THR A 303 -21.73 -28.56 -6.73
N LEU A 304 -20.94 -28.12 -7.69
CA LEU A 304 -20.14 -26.91 -7.61
C LEU A 304 -20.55 -25.92 -8.69
N ILE A 305 -20.73 -24.67 -8.30
CA ILE A 305 -20.70 -23.53 -9.22
C ILE A 305 -19.24 -23.05 -9.22
N VAL A 306 -18.57 -23.16 -10.37
CA VAL A 306 -17.14 -22.86 -10.52
C VAL A 306 -16.99 -21.58 -11.32
N VAL A 307 -16.25 -20.62 -10.79
CA VAL A 307 -16.00 -19.28 -11.36
C VAL A 307 -14.49 -19.06 -11.41
N GLY A 308 -13.99 -18.31 -12.41
CA GLY A 308 -12.58 -17.96 -12.52
C GLY A 308 -11.66 -19.13 -12.88
N TRP A 309 -12.19 -20.13 -13.54
CA TRP A 309 -11.45 -21.28 -14.03
C TRP A 309 -11.59 -21.38 -15.55
N SER A 310 -10.51 -21.77 -16.22
CA SER A 310 -10.60 -22.11 -17.64
C SER A 310 -11.41 -23.39 -17.83
N ARG A 311 -11.92 -23.59 -19.05
CA ARG A 311 -12.65 -24.81 -19.40
C ARG A 311 -11.79 -26.06 -19.21
N GLU A 312 -10.53 -25.98 -19.61
CA GLU A 312 -9.58 -27.10 -19.50
C GLU A 312 -9.30 -27.46 -18.04
N GLU A 313 -9.04 -26.47 -17.18
CA GLU A 313 -8.84 -26.70 -15.74
C GLU A 313 -10.08 -27.29 -15.09
N ALA A 314 -11.28 -26.76 -15.39
CA ALA A 314 -12.52 -27.25 -14.83
C ALA A 314 -12.80 -28.72 -15.23
N ASP A 315 -12.64 -29.07 -16.51
CA ASP A 315 -12.85 -30.43 -16.99
C ASP A 315 -11.80 -31.42 -16.46
N HIS A 316 -10.57 -30.94 -16.21
CA HIS A 316 -9.53 -31.77 -15.61
C HIS A 316 -9.82 -32.03 -14.12
N ALA A 317 -10.17 -31.01 -13.38
CA ALA A 317 -10.32 -31.09 -11.91
C ALA A 317 -11.65 -31.73 -11.46
N PHE A 318 -12.74 -31.49 -12.19
CA PHE A 318 -14.10 -31.83 -11.76
C PHE A 318 -14.81 -32.79 -12.69
N ALA A 319 -15.82 -33.47 -12.16
CA ALA A 319 -16.67 -34.34 -12.94
C ALA A 319 -17.81 -33.56 -13.63
N GLY A 320 -18.06 -33.84 -14.90
CA GLY A 320 -19.28 -33.44 -15.61
C GLY A 320 -19.56 -31.94 -15.65
N CYS A 321 -18.53 -31.14 -15.97
CA CYS A 321 -18.69 -29.69 -16.07
C CYS A 321 -19.51 -29.28 -17.30
N ARG A 322 -20.44 -28.34 -17.10
CA ARG A 322 -21.18 -27.66 -18.16
C ARG A 322 -21.16 -26.15 -17.93
N ILE A 323 -21.12 -25.36 -19.00
CA ILE A 323 -21.29 -23.92 -18.93
C ILE A 323 -22.74 -23.62 -18.54
N ALA A 324 -22.92 -22.76 -17.56
CA ALA A 324 -24.22 -22.37 -17.03
C ALA A 324 -24.44 -20.85 -17.01
N GLY A 325 -23.39 -20.06 -17.23
CA GLY A 325 -23.46 -18.61 -17.33
C GLY A 325 -22.16 -18.02 -17.85
N HIS A 326 -22.18 -16.74 -18.11
CA HIS A 326 -21.02 -15.94 -18.50
C HIS A 326 -20.93 -14.70 -17.64
N VAL A 327 -19.75 -14.41 -17.10
CA VAL A 327 -19.45 -13.17 -16.39
C VAL A 327 -19.28 -12.03 -17.38
N GLY A 328 -19.91 -10.94 -17.11
CA GLY A 328 -19.78 -9.69 -17.83
C GLY A 328 -20.25 -8.55 -16.93
N ASN A 329 -20.23 -7.33 -17.42
CA ASN A 329 -20.73 -6.21 -16.66
C ASN A 329 -21.59 -5.28 -17.53
N ALA A 330 -22.51 -4.54 -16.89
CA ALA A 330 -23.46 -3.65 -17.54
C ALA A 330 -22.78 -2.51 -18.34
N LEU A 331 -21.54 -2.16 -18.01
CA LEU A 331 -20.78 -1.11 -18.69
C LEU A 331 -19.99 -1.62 -19.89
N GLY A 332 -19.97 -2.94 -20.15
CA GLY A 332 -19.20 -3.56 -21.23
C GLY A 332 -17.69 -3.37 -21.10
N VAL A 333 -17.20 -3.14 -19.88
CA VAL A 333 -15.76 -2.98 -19.60
C VAL A 333 -15.11 -4.36 -19.56
N LYS A 334 -14.04 -4.51 -20.29
CA LYS A 334 -13.23 -5.72 -20.28
C LYS A 334 -12.30 -5.71 -19.09
N ASN A 335 -12.46 -6.66 -18.18
CA ASN A 335 -11.64 -6.92 -17.01
C ASN A 335 -11.18 -8.38 -16.99
N GLU A 336 -10.38 -8.76 -16.00
CA GLU A 336 -9.79 -10.09 -15.89
C GLU A 336 -10.88 -11.19 -15.95
N GLU A 337 -11.94 -11.05 -15.17
CA GLU A 337 -13.02 -12.04 -15.05
C GLU A 337 -13.82 -12.19 -16.33
N SER A 338 -14.04 -11.11 -17.07
CA SER A 338 -14.83 -11.12 -18.32
C SER A 338 -14.02 -11.48 -19.56
N GLU A 339 -12.68 -11.34 -19.52
CA GLU A 339 -11.82 -11.54 -20.69
C GLU A 339 -11.09 -12.89 -20.66
N TYR A 340 -10.56 -13.31 -19.50
CA TYR A 340 -9.78 -14.55 -19.41
C TYR A 340 -10.61 -15.76 -18.97
N HIS A 341 -11.53 -15.59 -18.02
CA HIS A 341 -12.31 -16.68 -17.44
C HIS A 341 -13.81 -16.34 -17.33
N PRO A 342 -14.47 -15.97 -18.45
CA PRO A 342 -15.84 -15.49 -18.40
C PRO A 342 -16.87 -16.58 -18.07
N ASP A 343 -16.50 -17.85 -18.21
CA ASP A 343 -17.46 -18.93 -18.07
C ASP A 343 -17.71 -19.30 -16.62
N VAL A 344 -18.99 -19.41 -16.27
CA VAL A 344 -19.44 -19.99 -15.00
C VAL A 344 -19.90 -21.43 -15.26
N PHE A 345 -19.24 -22.37 -14.60
CA PHE A 345 -19.55 -23.78 -14.79
C PHE A 345 -20.41 -24.33 -13.65
N VAL A 346 -21.21 -25.33 -13.97
CA VAL A 346 -21.78 -26.25 -12.98
C VAL A 346 -21.11 -27.58 -13.17
N CYS A 347 -20.43 -28.03 -12.12
CA CYS A 347 -19.63 -29.26 -12.09
C CYS A 347 -20.06 -30.19 -10.96
N GLY A 348 -19.66 -31.45 -11.03
CA GLY A 348 -19.70 -32.37 -9.88
C GLY A 348 -18.53 -32.15 -8.92
N ALA A 349 -18.34 -33.10 -8.01
CA ALA A 349 -17.23 -33.07 -7.05
C ALA A 349 -15.85 -33.20 -7.74
N PRO A 350 -14.77 -32.81 -7.04
CA PRO A 350 -13.41 -33.03 -7.53
C PRO A 350 -13.15 -34.52 -7.82
N ARG A 351 -12.51 -34.82 -8.96
CA ARG A 351 -12.23 -36.21 -9.41
C ARG A 351 -11.34 -36.97 -8.45
N GLU A 352 -10.37 -36.29 -7.83
CA GLU A 352 -9.44 -36.87 -6.86
C GLU A 352 -10.03 -36.94 -5.44
N GLY A 353 -11.26 -36.45 -5.26
CA GLY A 353 -11.86 -36.24 -3.94
C GLY A 353 -11.33 -34.99 -3.22
N TRP A 354 -12.15 -34.44 -2.33
CA TRP A 354 -11.87 -33.15 -1.68
C TRP A 354 -10.54 -33.09 -0.93
N PRO A 355 -10.11 -34.11 -0.14
CA PRO A 355 -8.86 -34.00 0.61
C PRO A 355 -7.62 -33.88 -0.28
N VAL A 356 -7.57 -34.65 -1.37
CA VAL A 356 -6.44 -34.63 -2.30
C VAL A 356 -6.45 -33.36 -3.12
N PHE A 357 -7.61 -33.01 -3.67
CA PHE A 357 -7.81 -31.77 -4.41
C PHE A 357 -7.39 -30.54 -3.60
N TRP A 358 -7.83 -30.45 -2.35
CA TRP A 358 -7.49 -29.31 -1.49
C TRP A 358 -6.00 -29.18 -1.27
N LYS A 359 -5.35 -30.27 -0.91
CA LYS A 359 -3.91 -30.29 -0.62
C LYS A 359 -3.04 -29.91 -1.82
N ASN A 360 -3.44 -30.34 -3.03
CA ASN A 360 -2.61 -30.19 -4.23
C ASN A 360 -2.81 -28.87 -4.98
N ASN A 361 -3.88 -28.12 -4.65
CA ASN A 361 -4.29 -26.96 -5.45
C ASN A 361 -4.25 -25.63 -4.69
N GLN A 362 -3.45 -25.51 -3.62
CA GLN A 362 -3.23 -24.22 -2.98
C GLN A 362 -2.67 -23.21 -3.98
N ARG A 363 -3.26 -22.01 -4.02
CA ARG A 363 -2.88 -20.93 -4.92
C ARG A 363 -2.44 -19.69 -4.13
N PHE A 364 -1.53 -18.94 -4.74
CA PHE A 364 -1.15 -17.60 -4.29
C PHE A 364 -1.42 -16.63 -5.44
N GLY A 365 -2.11 -15.53 -5.16
CA GLY A 365 -2.53 -14.62 -6.22
C GLY A 365 -2.55 -13.17 -5.78
#